data_4bbccd4d1b16683c4bed5b0a04bee208
#
_entry.id   4bbccd4d1b16683c4bed5b0a04bee208
#
_cell.length_a   1.000
_cell.length_b   1.000
_cell.length_c   1.000
_cell.angle_alpha   90.00
_cell.angle_beta   90.00
_cell.angle_gamma   90.00
#
_symmetry.space_group_name_H-M   'P 1'
#
loop_
_entity.id
_entity.type
_entity.pdbx_description
1 polymer ?
#
loop_
_entity_poly.entity_id
_entity_poly.type
_entity_poly.pdbx_seq_one_letter_code
_entity_poly.pdbx_strand_id
1 'polypeptide(L)'
;MKRTIITAVLLFGVLSLHAQNAVSIIDSAKNRITSDTVLSQSRMVITARDGSTTERLINQYSKDGANGARTVIEFLRPANVAGSRFLTMDNASGGTDQWIYLPNLGKTRRIAAADSGGNFMGTDFSYNDISSMDRDISLDTHTLLKEEMINGKNCYVIQSVPKDSSYQYSKTLTWIDKENYLIYKAEMYNRRGELFKIMEMSDYKDVQGRLSPMQTKISTVSAGTSTTIYMEKMQYDGNIPENVFTTAYLETGRAR
;
A
#
# COMPACT_ATOMS: atom_id res chain seq x y z
N MET A 1 4.95 -58.22 -10.25
CA MET A 1 4.45 -57.15 -9.38
C MET A 1 5.58 -56.14 -9.11
N LYS A 2 5.77 -55.12 -9.94
CA LYS A 2 6.69 -53.97 -9.69
C LYS A 2 6.47 -52.91 -10.79
N ARG A 3 5.40 -52.12 -10.69
CA ARG A 3 5.24 -50.90 -11.47
C ARG A 3 4.11 -50.07 -10.84
N THR A 4 4.41 -49.25 -9.84
CA THR A 4 3.54 -48.12 -9.44
C THR A 4 4.19 -47.32 -8.30
N ILE A 5 5.29 -46.57 -8.52
CA ILE A 5 5.82 -45.58 -7.54
C ILE A 5 6.64 -44.49 -8.23
N ILE A 6 6.37 -44.08 -9.45
CA ILE A 6 7.16 -43.01 -10.07
C ILE A 6 6.33 -41.74 -10.38
N THR A 7 5.00 -41.75 -10.30
CA THR A 7 4.17 -40.64 -10.77
C THR A 7 3.89 -39.55 -9.71
N ALA A 8 4.13 -39.79 -8.43
CA ALA A 8 3.80 -38.85 -7.35
C ALA A 8 4.88 -37.77 -7.08
N VAL A 9 6.14 -38.01 -7.48
CA VAL A 9 7.26 -37.09 -7.15
C VAL A 9 7.34 -35.90 -8.11
N LEU A 10 6.86 -36.02 -9.35
CA LEU A 10 6.92 -34.96 -10.36
C LEU A 10 5.92 -33.82 -10.14
N LEU A 11 4.78 -34.08 -9.50
CA LEU A 11 3.76 -33.04 -9.26
C LEU A 11 4.16 -32.04 -8.16
N PHE A 12 4.92 -32.50 -7.15
CA PHE A 12 5.39 -31.63 -6.07
C PHE A 12 6.50 -30.67 -6.49
N GLY A 13 7.36 -31.07 -7.43
CA GLY A 13 8.45 -30.23 -7.93
C GLY A 13 7.98 -29.04 -8.78
N VAL A 14 6.91 -29.20 -9.54
CA VAL A 14 6.35 -28.14 -10.41
C VAL A 14 5.66 -27.05 -9.60
N LEU A 15 4.92 -27.41 -8.55
CA LEU A 15 4.28 -26.44 -7.64
C LEU A 15 5.30 -25.60 -6.88
N SER A 16 6.43 -26.19 -6.47
CA SER A 16 7.49 -25.45 -5.76
C SER A 16 8.20 -24.43 -6.65
N LEU A 17 8.41 -24.74 -7.92
CA LEU A 17 9.02 -23.81 -8.90
C LEU A 17 8.13 -22.60 -9.19
N HIS A 18 6.82 -22.78 -9.28
CA HIS A 18 5.87 -21.69 -9.50
C HIS A 18 5.74 -20.77 -8.28
N ALA A 19 5.78 -21.32 -7.08
CA ALA A 19 5.73 -20.54 -5.84
C ALA A 19 7.00 -19.69 -5.67
N GLN A 20 8.17 -20.26 -5.92
CA GLN A 20 9.45 -19.54 -5.84
C GLN A 20 9.54 -18.41 -6.87
N ASN A 21 9.00 -18.62 -8.08
CA ASN A 21 8.90 -17.58 -9.10
C ASN A 21 7.95 -16.44 -8.66
N ALA A 22 6.79 -16.73 -8.06
CA ALA A 22 5.86 -15.72 -7.58
C ALA A 22 6.46 -14.83 -6.49
N VAL A 23 7.20 -15.40 -5.53
CA VAL A 23 7.91 -14.64 -4.48
C VAL A 23 8.94 -13.71 -5.10
N SER A 24 9.75 -14.21 -6.04
CA SER A 24 10.76 -13.40 -6.74
C SER A 24 10.16 -12.23 -7.53
N ILE A 25 9.00 -12.44 -8.19
CA ILE A 25 8.31 -11.39 -8.95
C ILE A 25 7.79 -10.29 -8.00
N ILE A 26 7.14 -10.68 -6.90
CA ILE A 26 6.64 -9.71 -5.90
C ILE A 26 7.80 -8.95 -5.25
N ASP A 27 8.89 -9.65 -4.92
CA ASP A 27 10.09 -9.04 -4.35
C ASP A 27 10.70 -8.01 -5.31
N SER A 28 10.84 -8.38 -6.60
CA SER A 28 11.32 -7.45 -7.63
C SER A 28 10.43 -6.23 -7.79
N ALA A 29 9.10 -6.40 -7.72
CA ALA A 29 8.16 -5.28 -7.81
C ALA A 29 8.23 -4.37 -6.57
N LYS A 30 8.37 -4.94 -5.38
CA LYS A 30 8.47 -4.21 -4.11
C LYS A 30 9.80 -3.45 -4.01
N ASN A 31 10.90 -4.12 -4.30
CA ASN A 31 12.25 -3.56 -4.16
C ASN A 31 12.73 -2.79 -5.41
N ARG A 32 11.83 -2.53 -6.36
CA ARG A 32 12.13 -1.78 -7.58
C ARG A 32 12.58 -0.34 -7.31
N ILE A 33 12.05 0.27 -6.25
CA ILE A 33 12.46 1.57 -5.77
C ILE A 33 13.10 1.37 -4.39
N THR A 34 14.36 1.75 -4.27
CA THR A 34 15.06 1.83 -3.00
C THR A 34 15.36 3.30 -2.69
N SER A 35 15.04 3.74 -1.50
CA SER A 35 15.34 5.09 -1.01
C SER A 35 15.30 5.10 0.50
N ASP A 36 16.17 5.90 1.12
CA ASP A 36 16.16 6.07 2.58
C ASP A 36 14.97 6.93 3.04
N THR A 37 14.58 7.90 2.20
CA THR A 37 13.49 8.81 2.50
C THR A 37 12.68 9.18 1.25
N VAL A 38 11.38 9.46 1.45
CA VAL A 38 10.48 10.00 0.43
C VAL A 38 9.75 11.20 0.99
N LEU A 39 9.86 12.35 0.31
CA LEU A 39 9.07 13.53 0.57
C LEU A 39 8.11 13.72 -0.59
N SER A 40 6.83 13.86 -0.31
CA SER A 40 5.87 14.11 -1.38
C SER A 40 4.76 15.07 -0.97
N GLN A 41 4.20 15.76 -1.96
CA GLN A 41 2.96 16.51 -1.86
C GLN A 41 1.99 15.98 -2.90
N SER A 42 0.77 15.71 -2.47
CA SER A 42 -0.24 15.10 -3.32
C SER A 42 -1.59 15.79 -3.17
N ARG A 43 -2.30 15.87 -4.27
CA ARG A 43 -3.72 16.21 -4.32
C ARG A 43 -4.52 14.90 -4.28
N MET A 44 -5.36 14.76 -3.27
CA MET A 44 -6.23 13.62 -3.07
C MET A 44 -7.66 14.02 -3.43
N VAL A 45 -8.28 13.32 -4.37
CA VAL A 45 -9.67 13.54 -4.83
C VAL A 45 -10.51 12.37 -4.39
N ILE A 46 -11.47 12.61 -3.50
CA ILE A 46 -12.44 11.64 -3.01
C ILE A 46 -13.71 11.82 -3.83
N THR A 47 -14.17 10.77 -4.50
CA THR A 47 -15.36 10.78 -5.35
C THR A 47 -16.45 9.94 -4.69
N ALA A 48 -17.57 10.56 -4.37
CA ALA A 48 -18.74 9.88 -3.84
C ALA A 48 -19.53 9.16 -4.95
N ARG A 49 -20.48 8.32 -4.56
CA ARG A 49 -21.30 7.51 -5.49
C ARG A 49 -22.10 8.34 -6.49
N ASP A 50 -22.52 9.54 -6.10
CA ASP A 50 -23.25 10.47 -6.96
C ASP A 50 -22.35 11.30 -7.90
N GLY A 51 -21.03 11.03 -7.86
CA GLY A 51 -20.02 11.74 -8.64
C GLY A 51 -19.52 13.03 -8.02
N SER A 52 -20.07 13.46 -6.88
CA SER A 52 -19.54 14.63 -6.17
C SER A 52 -18.12 14.37 -5.66
N THR A 53 -17.28 15.42 -5.64
CA THR A 53 -15.88 15.30 -5.27
C THR A 53 -15.51 16.20 -4.11
N THR A 54 -14.57 15.71 -3.30
CA THR A 54 -13.89 16.49 -2.27
C THR A 54 -12.39 16.40 -2.51
N GLU A 55 -11.69 17.52 -2.52
CA GLU A 55 -10.25 17.57 -2.69
C GLU A 55 -9.53 17.85 -1.37
N ARG A 56 -8.36 17.23 -1.22
CA ARG A 56 -7.44 17.50 -0.11
C ARG A 56 -6.03 17.65 -0.64
N LEU A 57 -5.26 18.52 -0.01
CA LEU A 57 -3.82 18.60 -0.22
C LEU A 57 -3.12 17.98 0.98
N ILE A 58 -2.20 17.07 0.73
CA ILE A 58 -1.44 16.38 1.78
C ILE A 58 0.06 16.46 1.50
N ASN A 59 0.84 16.53 2.58
CA ASN A 59 2.26 16.19 2.55
C ASN A 59 2.44 14.79 3.13
N GLN A 60 3.40 14.06 2.59
CA GLN A 60 3.84 12.78 3.15
C GLN A 60 5.35 12.79 3.32
N TYR A 61 5.79 12.30 4.45
CA TYR A 61 7.17 12.10 4.83
C TYR A 61 7.33 10.63 5.18
N SER A 62 8.16 9.90 4.43
CA SER A 62 8.45 8.49 4.71
C SER A 62 9.96 8.32 4.89
N LYS A 63 10.32 7.45 5.81
CA LYS A 63 11.70 7.06 6.06
C LYS A 63 11.75 5.56 6.32
N ASP A 64 12.62 4.89 5.58
CA ASP A 64 13.00 3.51 5.84
C ASP A 64 14.29 3.47 6.68
N GLY A 65 14.52 2.41 7.41
CA GLY A 65 15.73 2.28 8.21
C GLY A 65 15.74 1.04 9.11
N ALA A 66 16.82 0.89 9.86
CA ALA A 66 17.05 -0.27 10.72
C ALA A 66 15.94 -0.55 11.75
N ASN A 67 15.14 0.44 12.09
CA ASN A 67 14.01 0.33 13.02
C ASN A 67 12.65 0.15 12.30
N GLY A 68 12.66 -0.19 11.02
CA GLY A 68 11.46 -0.32 10.17
C GLY A 68 11.04 1.00 9.51
N ALA A 69 10.02 0.89 8.66
CA ALA A 69 9.47 2.02 7.93
C ALA A 69 8.63 2.94 8.85
N ARG A 70 8.73 4.24 8.61
CA ARG A 70 7.94 5.26 9.32
C ARG A 70 7.38 6.25 8.32
N THR A 71 6.09 6.58 8.46
CA THR A 71 5.43 7.53 7.56
C THR A 71 4.58 8.50 8.34
N VAL A 72 4.68 9.78 8.00
CA VAL A 72 3.78 10.83 8.46
C VAL A 72 3.01 11.38 7.27
N ILE A 73 1.69 11.50 7.39
CA ILE A 73 0.82 12.20 6.45
C ILE A 73 0.25 13.41 7.17
N GLU A 74 0.39 14.59 6.57
CA GLU A 74 -0.16 15.84 7.07
C GLU A 74 -1.17 16.42 6.08
N PHE A 75 -2.37 16.71 6.55
CA PHE A 75 -3.41 17.35 5.76
C PHE A 75 -3.24 18.87 5.80
N LEU A 76 -3.09 19.49 4.62
CA LEU A 76 -2.88 20.93 4.48
C LEU A 76 -4.17 21.68 4.16
N ARG A 77 -5.07 21.08 3.40
CA ARG A 77 -6.36 21.63 2.96
C ARG A 77 -7.39 20.52 2.75
N PRO A 78 -8.70 20.82 2.79
CA PRO A 78 -9.35 22.09 3.17
C PRO A 78 -9.30 22.34 4.69
N ALA A 79 -9.80 23.49 5.15
CA ALA A 79 -9.71 23.95 6.53
C ALA A 79 -10.28 22.97 7.56
N ASN A 80 -11.32 22.21 7.22
CA ASN A 80 -11.96 21.23 8.12
C ASN A 80 -11.08 20.00 8.45
N VAL A 81 -10.04 19.73 7.67
CA VAL A 81 -9.06 18.64 7.92
C VAL A 81 -7.64 19.17 8.09
N ALA A 82 -7.37 20.44 7.80
CA ALA A 82 -6.05 21.03 7.89
C ALA A 82 -5.45 20.85 9.29
N GLY A 83 -4.15 20.49 9.33
CA GLY A 83 -3.44 20.20 10.57
C GLY A 83 -3.73 18.82 11.16
N SER A 84 -4.63 18.01 10.58
CA SER A 84 -4.71 16.59 10.93
C SER A 84 -3.43 15.90 10.49
N ARG A 85 -2.87 15.04 11.33
CA ARG A 85 -1.64 14.31 11.07
C ARG A 85 -1.79 12.86 11.46
N PHE A 86 -1.21 11.99 10.63
CA PHE A 86 -1.23 10.56 10.83
C PHE A 86 0.21 10.04 10.81
N LEU A 87 0.55 9.18 11.76
CA LEU A 87 1.88 8.56 11.86
C LEU A 87 1.71 7.05 11.85
N THR A 88 2.51 6.39 11.03
CA THR A 88 2.73 4.93 11.10
C THR A 88 4.18 4.66 11.43
N MET A 89 4.42 3.61 12.22
CA MET A 89 5.76 3.14 12.56
C MET A 89 5.73 1.62 12.65
N ASP A 90 6.61 0.97 11.91
CA ASP A 90 6.82 -0.46 12.10
C ASP A 90 7.40 -0.72 13.49
N ASN A 91 7.01 -1.82 14.08
CA ASN A 91 7.48 -2.22 15.40
C ASN A 91 8.26 -3.53 15.36
N ALA A 92 9.04 -3.77 16.41
CA ALA A 92 9.90 -4.95 16.52
C ALA A 92 9.15 -6.30 16.51
N SER A 93 7.82 -6.29 16.67
CA SER A 93 6.98 -7.49 16.60
C SER A 93 6.54 -7.84 15.17
N GLY A 94 6.97 -7.08 14.16
CA GLY A 94 6.56 -7.25 12.77
C GLY A 94 5.19 -6.67 12.43
N GLY A 95 4.62 -5.86 13.34
CA GLY A 95 3.38 -5.10 13.11
C GLY A 95 3.67 -3.61 12.93
N THR A 96 2.60 -2.82 12.70
CA THR A 96 2.68 -1.38 12.51
C THR A 96 1.83 -0.67 13.55
N ASP A 97 2.45 0.24 14.29
CA ASP A 97 1.77 1.13 15.22
C ASP A 97 1.29 2.38 14.49
N GLN A 98 0.09 2.85 14.82
CA GLN A 98 -0.56 3.95 14.11
C GLN A 98 -1.14 4.96 15.07
N TRP A 99 -0.94 6.25 14.80
CA TRP A 99 -1.49 7.36 15.58
C TRP A 99 -2.09 8.43 14.66
N ILE A 100 -3.17 9.03 15.12
CA ILE A 100 -3.78 10.17 14.44
C ILE A 100 -3.99 11.32 15.41
N TYR A 101 -3.61 12.51 14.98
CA TYR A 101 -3.93 13.77 15.63
C TYR A 101 -5.02 14.49 14.85
N LEU A 102 -6.07 14.92 15.54
CA LEU A 102 -7.18 15.68 14.99
C LEU A 102 -7.25 17.04 15.71
N PRO A 103 -6.99 18.17 15.00
CA PRO A 103 -6.94 19.50 15.61
C PRO A 103 -8.22 19.89 16.36
N ASN A 104 -9.39 19.51 15.83
CA ASN A 104 -10.69 19.78 16.45
C ASN A 104 -10.88 19.05 17.80
N LEU A 105 -10.13 17.96 18.04
CA LEU A 105 -10.13 17.24 19.31
C LEU A 105 -8.94 17.64 20.20
N GLY A 106 -7.92 18.29 19.62
CA GLY A 106 -6.68 18.66 20.32
C GLY A 106 -5.92 17.47 20.91
N LYS A 107 -6.11 16.27 20.37
CA LYS A 107 -5.57 15.04 20.95
C LYS A 107 -5.01 14.10 19.89
N THR A 108 -3.88 13.48 20.22
CA THR A 108 -3.37 12.31 19.52
C THR A 108 -4.01 11.05 20.10
N ARG A 109 -4.46 10.15 19.24
CA ARG A 109 -4.95 8.82 19.64
C ARG A 109 -4.25 7.73 18.84
N ARG A 110 -4.00 6.61 19.46
CA ARG A 110 -3.54 5.39 18.77
C ARG A 110 -4.73 4.72 18.10
N ILE A 111 -4.53 4.24 16.87
CA ILE A 111 -5.52 3.40 16.17
C ILE A 111 -5.34 1.97 16.68
N ALA A 112 -6.41 1.39 17.20
CA ALA A 112 -6.38 0.00 17.62
C ALA A 112 -6.29 -0.94 16.40
N ALA A 113 -5.65 -2.09 16.55
CA ALA A 113 -5.52 -3.07 15.47
C ALA A 113 -6.90 -3.49 14.91
N ALA A 114 -7.92 -3.60 15.76
CA ALA A 114 -9.28 -3.91 15.34
C ALA A 114 -9.92 -2.82 14.46
N ASP A 115 -9.47 -1.57 14.58
CA ASP A 115 -10.00 -0.41 13.83
C ASP A 115 -9.19 -0.13 12.55
N SER A 116 -8.04 -0.81 12.34
CA SER A 116 -7.13 -0.54 11.22
C SER A 116 -7.74 -0.81 9.85
N GLY A 117 -8.76 -1.67 9.75
CA GLY A 117 -9.56 -1.89 8.54
C GLY A 117 -10.56 -0.78 8.22
N GLY A 118 -10.78 0.19 9.14
CA GLY A 118 -11.67 1.32 8.94
C GLY A 118 -11.14 2.33 7.92
N ASN A 119 -12.04 3.13 7.33
CA ASN A 119 -11.69 4.10 6.30
C ASN A 119 -10.80 5.22 6.85
N PHE A 120 -9.64 5.43 6.22
CA PHE A 120 -8.71 6.50 6.56
C PHE A 120 -9.31 7.87 6.21
N MET A 121 -9.67 8.64 7.23
CA MET A 121 -10.17 10.00 7.08
C MET A 121 -11.33 10.15 6.07
N GLY A 122 -12.18 9.12 5.92
CA GLY A 122 -13.31 9.12 4.98
C GLY A 122 -12.91 8.92 3.51
N THR A 123 -11.75 8.37 3.24
CA THR A 123 -11.28 7.94 1.91
C THR A 123 -11.62 6.47 1.67
N ASP A 124 -11.36 5.97 0.46
CA ASP A 124 -11.44 4.54 0.15
C ASP A 124 -10.22 3.73 0.64
N PHE A 125 -9.15 4.40 1.05
CA PHE A 125 -8.07 3.75 1.78
C PHE A 125 -8.51 3.40 3.20
N SER A 126 -8.12 2.25 3.70
CA SER A 126 -8.17 1.96 5.14
C SER A 126 -6.89 2.45 5.82
N TYR A 127 -6.90 2.56 7.15
CA TYR A 127 -5.67 2.80 7.91
C TYR A 127 -4.62 1.74 7.62
N ASN A 128 -5.06 0.50 7.43
CA ASN A 128 -4.18 -0.61 7.09
C ASN A 128 -3.64 -0.52 5.65
N ASP A 129 -4.42 -0.03 4.67
CA ASP A 129 -3.92 0.18 3.30
C ASP A 129 -2.77 1.19 3.28
N ILE A 130 -2.87 2.25 4.10
CA ILE A 130 -1.82 3.27 4.19
C ILE A 130 -0.55 2.70 4.83
N SER A 131 -0.66 1.88 5.88
CA SER A 131 0.50 1.32 6.58
C SER A 131 1.09 0.08 5.90
N SER A 132 0.32 -0.61 5.07
CA SER A 132 0.75 -1.87 4.44
C SER A 132 1.38 -1.71 3.06
N MET A 133 1.68 -0.49 2.63
CA MET A 133 2.41 -0.26 1.37
C MET A 133 3.76 -0.98 1.37
N ASP A 134 4.38 -1.12 2.54
CA ASP A 134 5.65 -1.84 2.75
C ASP A 134 5.47 -3.19 3.46
N ARG A 135 4.27 -3.79 3.41
CA ARG A 135 3.98 -5.08 4.04
C ARG A 135 5.01 -6.14 3.65
N ASP A 136 5.57 -6.83 4.65
CA ASP A 136 6.54 -7.88 4.44
C ASP A 136 5.93 -9.01 3.60
N ILE A 137 6.60 -9.37 2.50
CA ILE A 137 6.17 -10.42 1.58
C ILE A 137 6.07 -11.78 2.27
N SER A 138 6.85 -12.03 3.32
CA SER A 138 6.82 -13.27 4.07
C SER A 138 5.52 -13.51 4.84
N LEU A 139 4.72 -12.47 5.05
CA LEU A 139 3.41 -12.54 5.74
C LEU A 139 2.31 -13.18 4.88
N ASP A 140 2.56 -13.34 3.58
CA ASP A 140 1.61 -13.88 2.63
C ASP A 140 2.18 -15.13 1.93
N THR A 141 1.30 -15.93 1.35
CA THR A 141 1.65 -16.99 0.41
C THR A 141 1.37 -16.49 -1.00
N HIS A 142 2.38 -16.51 -1.87
CA HIS A 142 2.31 -15.99 -3.24
C HIS A 142 2.21 -17.12 -4.26
N THR A 143 1.35 -16.93 -5.27
CA THR A 143 1.16 -17.89 -6.37
C THR A 143 1.04 -17.14 -7.69
N LEU A 144 1.83 -17.50 -8.69
CA LEU A 144 1.65 -17.03 -10.06
C LEU A 144 0.45 -17.77 -10.67
N LEU A 145 -0.64 -17.05 -10.94
CA LEU A 145 -1.87 -17.63 -11.49
C LEU A 145 -1.82 -17.75 -13.00
N LYS A 146 -1.41 -16.67 -13.68
CA LYS A 146 -1.43 -16.54 -15.14
C LYS A 146 -0.60 -15.33 -15.57
N GLU A 147 -0.42 -15.22 -16.86
CA GLU A 147 -0.03 -13.99 -17.54
C GLU A 147 -1.25 -13.38 -18.21
N GLU A 148 -1.34 -12.05 -18.21
CA GLU A 148 -2.47 -11.33 -18.79
C GLU A 148 -2.03 -9.97 -19.31
N MET A 149 -2.58 -9.57 -20.44
CA MET A 149 -2.36 -8.23 -20.98
C MET A 149 -3.35 -7.24 -20.36
N ILE A 150 -2.83 -6.15 -19.77
CA ILE A 150 -3.62 -5.03 -19.27
C ILE A 150 -3.07 -3.72 -19.85
N ASN A 151 -3.93 -2.92 -20.48
CA ASN A 151 -3.55 -1.62 -21.07
C ASN A 151 -2.34 -1.71 -22.03
N GLY A 152 -2.24 -2.81 -22.82
CA GLY A 152 -1.14 -3.07 -23.75
C GLY A 152 0.17 -3.52 -23.10
N LYS A 153 0.16 -3.89 -21.82
CA LYS A 153 1.32 -4.38 -21.06
C LYS A 153 1.12 -5.85 -20.69
N ASN A 154 2.15 -6.67 -20.93
CA ASN A 154 2.16 -8.07 -20.50
C ASN A 154 2.49 -8.14 -19.01
N CYS A 155 1.56 -8.63 -18.21
CA CYS A 155 1.69 -8.71 -16.76
C CYS A 155 1.67 -10.14 -16.24
N TYR A 156 2.44 -10.38 -15.20
CA TYR A 156 2.20 -11.49 -14.28
C TYR A 156 0.98 -11.17 -13.41
N VAL A 157 0.12 -12.14 -13.19
CA VAL A 157 -0.97 -12.04 -12.21
C VAL A 157 -0.62 -12.89 -11.00
N ILE A 158 -0.25 -12.22 -9.92
CA ILE A 158 0.16 -12.88 -8.67
C ILE A 158 -0.99 -12.82 -7.67
N GLN A 159 -1.36 -13.98 -7.12
CA GLN A 159 -2.22 -14.07 -5.96
C GLN A 159 -1.38 -14.07 -4.69
N SER A 160 -1.73 -13.19 -3.76
CA SER A 160 -1.18 -13.14 -2.40
C SER A 160 -2.29 -13.45 -1.40
N VAL A 161 -2.08 -14.48 -0.57
CA VAL A 161 -3.01 -14.92 0.48
C VAL A 161 -2.33 -14.71 1.83
N PRO A 162 -2.89 -13.86 2.70
CA PRO A 162 -2.33 -13.64 4.03
C PRO A 162 -2.30 -14.93 4.85
N LYS A 163 -1.20 -15.16 5.58
CA LYS A 163 -1.06 -16.27 6.54
C LYS A 163 -1.91 -16.03 7.79
N ASP A 164 -2.11 -14.76 8.13
CA ASP A 164 -3.02 -14.35 9.20
C ASP A 164 -4.44 -14.24 8.65
N SER A 165 -5.33 -15.15 9.06
CA SER A 165 -6.74 -15.17 8.68
C SER A 165 -7.54 -13.98 9.24
N SER A 166 -7.00 -13.24 10.21
CA SER A 166 -7.62 -12.02 10.76
C SER A 166 -7.39 -10.79 9.89
N TYR A 167 -6.46 -10.86 8.91
CA TYR A 167 -6.17 -9.75 8.01
C TYR A 167 -7.43 -9.30 7.25
N GLN A 168 -7.53 -8.00 6.93
CA GLN A 168 -8.72 -7.39 6.32
C GLN A 168 -9.11 -7.99 4.96
N TYR A 169 -8.15 -8.48 4.19
CA TYR A 169 -8.36 -9.12 2.89
C TYR A 169 -8.10 -10.62 2.95
N SER A 170 -8.95 -11.41 2.30
CA SER A 170 -8.74 -12.85 2.16
C SER A 170 -7.67 -13.20 1.13
N LYS A 171 -7.54 -12.36 0.11
CA LYS A 171 -6.51 -12.42 -0.93
C LYS A 171 -6.40 -11.11 -1.67
N THR A 172 -5.26 -10.93 -2.34
CA THR A 172 -5.02 -9.85 -3.31
C THR A 172 -4.54 -10.46 -4.63
N LEU A 173 -5.03 -9.98 -5.77
CA LEU A 173 -4.48 -10.26 -7.09
C LEU A 173 -3.75 -9.03 -7.58
N THR A 174 -2.48 -9.16 -7.97
CA THR A 174 -1.63 -8.05 -8.39
C THR A 174 -1.15 -8.27 -9.81
N TRP A 175 -1.33 -7.28 -10.69
CA TRP A 175 -0.82 -7.25 -12.07
C TRP A 175 0.50 -6.51 -12.11
N ILE A 176 1.56 -7.23 -12.41
CA ILE A 176 2.94 -6.76 -12.40
C ILE A 176 3.53 -6.90 -13.81
N ASP A 177 4.00 -5.79 -14.37
CA ASP A 177 4.64 -5.75 -15.69
C ASP A 177 5.84 -6.71 -15.74
N LYS A 178 5.93 -7.48 -16.82
CA LYS A 178 7.00 -8.47 -17.01
C LYS A 178 8.36 -7.85 -17.34
N GLU A 179 8.40 -6.65 -17.89
CA GLU A 179 9.63 -5.99 -18.34
C GLU A 179 10.30 -5.17 -17.22
N ASN A 180 9.50 -4.48 -16.42
CA ASN A 180 10.01 -3.48 -15.48
C ASN A 180 9.43 -3.61 -14.05
N TYR A 181 8.62 -4.65 -13.79
CA TYR A 181 8.00 -4.94 -12.51
C TYR A 181 7.10 -3.81 -11.96
N LEU A 182 6.57 -2.93 -12.82
CA LEU A 182 5.58 -1.93 -12.41
C LEU A 182 4.26 -2.60 -12.05
N ILE A 183 3.63 -2.13 -10.98
CA ILE A 183 2.29 -2.59 -10.57
C ILE A 183 1.26 -1.70 -11.24
N TYR A 184 0.41 -2.26 -12.11
CA TYR A 184 -0.66 -1.49 -12.75
C TYR A 184 -1.99 -1.61 -12.03
N LYS A 185 -2.25 -2.75 -11.39
CA LYS A 185 -3.55 -3.03 -10.76
C LYS A 185 -3.38 -3.97 -9.58
N ALA A 186 -4.21 -3.77 -8.54
CA ALA A 186 -4.43 -4.76 -7.49
C ALA A 186 -5.93 -4.89 -7.20
N GLU A 187 -6.42 -6.12 -7.10
CA GLU A 187 -7.78 -6.45 -6.69
C GLU A 187 -7.74 -7.06 -5.29
N MET A 188 -8.43 -6.45 -4.35
CA MET A 188 -8.47 -6.88 -2.96
C MET A 188 -9.83 -7.47 -2.63
N TYR A 189 -9.83 -8.68 -2.10
CA TYR A 189 -11.03 -9.47 -1.79
C TYR A 189 -11.28 -9.47 -0.28
N ASN A 190 -12.53 -9.21 0.12
CA ASN A 190 -12.90 -9.25 1.54
C ASN A 190 -12.86 -10.68 2.10
N ARG A 191 -13.11 -10.84 3.41
CA ARG A 191 -13.11 -12.15 4.08
C ARG A 191 -14.15 -13.13 3.55
N ARG A 192 -15.19 -12.66 2.85
CA ARG A 192 -16.18 -13.53 2.17
C ARG A 192 -15.74 -13.96 0.77
N GLY A 193 -14.56 -13.49 0.32
CA GLY A 193 -14.06 -13.78 -1.01
C GLY A 193 -14.69 -12.92 -2.11
N GLU A 194 -15.40 -11.86 -1.77
CA GLU A 194 -16.00 -10.92 -2.72
C GLU A 194 -14.99 -9.84 -3.08
N LEU A 195 -14.96 -9.40 -4.34
CA LEU A 195 -14.14 -8.28 -4.79
C LEU A 195 -14.60 -7.01 -4.04
N PHE A 196 -13.69 -6.47 -3.23
CA PHE A 196 -14.02 -5.36 -2.33
C PHE A 196 -13.45 -4.04 -2.82
N LYS A 197 -12.15 -4.02 -3.16
CA LYS A 197 -11.48 -2.83 -3.66
C LYS A 197 -10.65 -3.13 -4.90
N ILE A 198 -10.48 -2.11 -5.74
CA ILE A 198 -9.56 -2.15 -6.88
C ILE A 198 -8.62 -0.96 -6.73
N MET A 199 -7.31 -1.20 -6.77
CA MET A 199 -6.28 -0.18 -6.85
C MET A 199 -5.68 -0.18 -8.25
N GLU A 200 -5.50 0.99 -8.83
CA GLU A 200 -4.91 1.21 -10.15
C GLU A 200 -3.79 2.23 -10.03
N MET A 201 -2.63 1.92 -10.61
CA MET A 201 -1.47 2.81 -10.65
C MET A 201 -1.17 3.17 -12.10
N SER A 202 -0.97 4.45 -12.38
CA SER A 202 -0.79 4.96 -13.74
C SER A 202 0.08 6.22 -13.78
N ASP A 203 0.27 6.77 -14.98
CA ASP A 203 1.08 7.97 -15.22
C ASP A 203 2.47 7.85 -14.60
N TYR A 204 3.17 6.75 -14.90
CA TYR A 204 4.52 6.51 -14.40
C TYR A 204 5.52 7.49 -15.01
N LYS A 205 6.26 8.20 -14.15
CA LYS A 205 7.31 9.15 -14.56
C LYS A 205 8.62 8.84 -13.87
N ASP A 206 9.70 9.19 -14.53
CA ASP A 206 11.01 9.14 -13.90
C ASP A 206 11.15 10.28 -12.87
N VAL A 207 11.46 9.88 -11.64
CA VAL A 207 11.79 10.79 -10.54
C VAL A 207 13.15 10.37 -10.00
N GLN A 208 14.18 11.14 -10.31
CA GLN A 208 15.56 10.85 -9.88
C GLN A 208 16.03 9.42 -10.26
N GLY A 209 15.73 8.98 -11.51
CA GLY A 209 16.08 7.65 -12.01
C GLY A 209 15.15 6.51 -11.56
N ARG A 210 14.03 6.83 -10.89
CA ARG A 210 13.05 5.85 -10.37
C ARG A 210 11.69 6.06 -11.03
N LEU A 211 11.20 5.09 -11.80
CA LEU A 211 9.86 5.14 -12.38
C LEU A 211 8.82 5.05 -11.26
N SER A 212 8.11 6.14 -11.01
CA SER A 212 7.16 6.31 -9.90
C SER A 212 5.76 6.59 -10.42
N PRO A 213 4.68 6.03 -9.83
CA PRO A 213 3.32 6.32 -10.25
C PRO A 213 2.94 7.74 -9.83
N MET A 214 2.50 8.56 -10.79
CA MET A 214 1.99 9.90 -10.50
C MET A 214 0.51 9.90 -10.18
N GLN A 215 -0.19 8.80 -10.47
CA GLN A 215 -1.59 8.62 -10.13
C GLN A 215 -1.80 7.24 -9.50
N THR A 216 -2.44 7.22 -8.33
CA THR A 216 -2.92 6.01 -7.66
C THR A 216 -4.40 6.20 -7.33
N LYS A 217 -5.25 5.33 -7.88
CA LYS A 217 -6.69 5.32 -7.61
C LYS A 217 -7.07 4.06 -6.86
N ILE A 218 -7.85 4.20 -5.81
CA ILE A 218 -8.50 3.08 -5.12
C ILE A 218 -10.02 3.27 -5.19
N SER A 219 -10.74 2.20 -5.52
CA SER A 219 -12.20 2.21 -5.62
C SER A 219 -12.79 1.15 -4.70
N THR A 220 -13.85 1.50 -3.96
CA THR A 220 -14.65 0.56 -3.16
C THR A 220 -15.84 0.11 -4.01
N VAL A 221 -15.78 -1.15 -4.49
CA VAL A 221 -16.70 -1.67 -5.53
C VAL A 221 -18.17 -1.57 -5.08
N SER A 222 -18.50 -2.06 -3.90
CA SER A 222 -19.90 -2.09 -3.42
C SER A 222 -20.44 -0.70 -3.07
N ALA A 223 -19.57 0.22 -2.63
CA ALA A 223 -19.94 1.60 -2.32
C ALA A 223 -20.10 2.46 -3.57
N GLY A 224 -19.41 2.12 -4.66
CA GLY A 224 -19.35 2.94 -5.88
C GLY A 224 -18.61 4.25 -5.66
N THR A 225 -17.64 4.26 -4.73
CA THR A 225 -16.80 5.41 -4.39
C THR A 225 -15.37 5.18 -4.83
N SER A 226 -14.60 6.25 -4.93
CA SER A 226 -13.17 6.13 -5.20
C SER A 226 -12.38 7.29 -4.61
N THR A 227 -11.10 7.04 -4.35
CA THR A 227 -10.13 8.05 -3.96
C THR A 227 -8.94 7.99 -4.90
N THR A 228 -8.61 9.11 -5.53
CA THR A 228 -7.45 9.23 -6.43
C THR A 228 -6.41 10.16 -5.81
N ILE A 229 -5.18 9.68 -5.71
CA ILE A 229 -4.01 10.48 -5.31
C ILE A 229 -3.27 10.88 -6.58
N TYR A 230 -3.12 12.18 -6.78
CA TYR A 230 -2.28 12.78 -7.83
C TYR A 230 -1.02 13.32 -7.19
N MET A 231 0.12 12.78 -7.56
CA MET A 231 1.42 13.20 -7.06
C MET A 231 1.81 14.52 -7.72
N GLU A 232 1.89 15.61 -6.95
CA GLU A 232 2.27 16.94 -7.45
C GLU A 232 3.76 17.19 -7.31
N LYS A 233 4.36 16.73 -6.20
CA LYS A 233 5.80 16.81 -5.94
C LYS A 233 6.27 15.52 -5.30
N MET A 234 7.45 15.05 -5.70
CA MET A 234 8.10 13.89 -5.11
C MET A 234 9.61 14.08 -5.12
N GLN A 235 10.23 13.74 -4.03
CA GLN A 235 11.68 13.76 -3.86
C GLN A 235 12.10 12.53 -3.08
N TYR A 236 13.08 11.80 -3.59
CA TYR A 236 13.76 10.71 -2.91
C TYR A 236 15.04 11.22 -2.24
N ASP A 237 15.43 10.56 -1.17
CA ASP A 237 16.68 10.76 -0.45
C ASP A 237 16.87 12.20 0.05
N GLY A 238 15.75 12.91 0.30
CA GLY A 238 15.76 14.23 0.90
C GLY A 238 15.95 14.16 2.42
N ASN A 239 16.46 15.25 3.02
CA ASN A 239 16.64 15.31 4.46
C ASN A 239 15.30 15.47 5.20
N ILE A 240 14.95 14.50 6.05
CA ILE A 240 13.80 14.54 6.95
C ILE A 240 14.33 14.44 8.40
N PRO A 241 14.11 15.46 9.25
CA PRO A 241 14.49 15.39 10.66
C PRO A 241 13.80 14.22 11.38
N GLU A 242 14.52 13.48 12.22
CA GLU A 242 14.00 12.31 12.94
C GLU A 242 12.77 12.61 13.80
N ASN A 243 12.70 13.77 14.38
CA ASN A 243 11.60 14.20 15.24
C ASN A 243 10.27 14.44 14.50
N VAL A 244 10.26 14.44 13.15
CA VAL A 244 9.02 14.39 12.35
C VAL A 244 8.24 13.09 12.65
N PHE A 245 8.93 11.99 12.90
CA PHE A 245 8.33 10.68 13.15
C PHE A 245 8.03 10.46 14.65
N THR A 246 7.38 11.43 15.29
CA THR A 246 7.02 11.38 16.72
C THR A 246 5.58 11.82 16.96
N THR A 247 4.96 11.33 18.04
CA THR A 247 3.65 11.80 18.48
C THR A 247 3.65 13.28 18.86
N ALA A 248 4.79 13.81 19.35
CA ALA A 248 4.96 15.24 19.64
C ALA A 248 4.88 16.10 18.35
N TYR A 249 5.43 15.62 17.24
CA TYR A 249 5.26 16.28 15.94
C TYR A 249 3.80 16.28 15.50
N LEU A 250 3.06 15.18 15.70
CA LEU A 250 1.64 15.13 15.36
C LEU A 250 0.85 16.26 16.02
N GLU A 251 1.15 16.57 17.27
CA GLU A 251 0.45 17.62 18.05
C GLU A 251 0.87 19.02 17.64
N THR A 252 2.17 19.24 17.44
CA THR A 252 2.71 20.59 17.26
C THR A 252 2.90 21.02 15.80
N GLY A 253 3.10 20.07 14.88
CA GLY A 253 3.51 20.31 13.50
C GLY A 253 4.91 20.92 13.38
N ARG A 254 5.73 20.84 14.44
CA ARG A 254 7.07 21.44 14.49
C ARG A 254 8.12 20.37 14.70
N ALA A 255 8.99 20.23 13.72
CA ALA A 255 10.23 19.47 13.88
C ALA A 255 11.20 20.32 14.72
N ARG A 256 11.29 20.02 16.03
CA ARG A 256 12.22 20.69 16.96
C ARG A 256 13.50 19.88 17.10
#